data_20d3ee595747812c38a650eed46aa6e5
#
_entry.id   20d3ee595747812c38a650eed46aa6e5
#
_cell.length_a   1.000
_cell.length_b   1.000
_cell.length_c   1.000
_cell.angle_alpha   90.00
_cell.angle_beta   90.00
_cell.angle_gamma   90.00
#
_symmetry.space_group_name_H-M   'P 1'
#
loop_
_entity.id
_entity.type
_entity.pdbx_description
1 polymer ?
#
loop_
_entity_poly.entity_id
_entity_poly.type
_entity_poly.pdbx_seq_one_letter_code
_entity_poly.pdbx_strand_id
1 'polypeptide(L)'
;WGTQKQLFDAGFGNAPLKLSRSDIKANVRAIQMEQGLKPVDHLQGEGVNLTIEMETGTGKTYTYIKTMFELNKHYGWSKFIIVVPSVAIREGVYKSFETMQDHFANEYGKRMQYFVYNSKQLTKIDSFASDNNLHAMIINTQAFNASLNEDKAGSNKDARIIFSKRGEFGSRRPIDIL
;
A
#
# COMPACT_ATOMS: atom_id res chain seq x y z
N TRP A 1 -20.40 -4.34 -27.58
CA TRP A 1 -21.18 -4.72 -26.36
C TRP A 1 -20.31 -5.51 -25.39
N GLY A 2 -19.27 -4.90 -24.85
CA GLY A 2 -18.34 -5.52 -23.91
C GLY A 2 -17.74 -4.56 -22.91
N THR A 3 -18.32 -3.37 -22.69
CA THR A 3 -17.60 -2.24 -22.10
C THR A 3 -18.12 -1.75 -20.75
N GLN A 4 -19.28 -2.19 -20.29
CA GLN A 4 -19.81 -1.71 -19.01
C GLN A 4 -19.22 -2.42 -17.78
N LYS A 5 -18.84 -3.69 -17.90
CA LYS A 5 -18.27 -4.46 -16.77
C LYS A 5 -16.83 -4.04 -16.43
N GLN A 6 -16.06 -3.59 -17.44
CA GLN A 6 -14.70 -3.07 -17.24
C GLN A 6 -14.65 -1.68 -16.61
N LEU A 7 -15.66 -0.83 -16.83
CA LEU A 7 -15.71 0.52 -16.25
C LEU A 7 -15.99 0.47 -14.73
N PHE A 8 -16.77 -0.50 -14.26
CA PHE A 8 -17.07 -0.66 -12.84
C PHE A 8 -15.98 -1.40 -12.05
N ASP A 9 -15.15 -2.22 -12.71
CA ASP A 9 -14.04 -2.92 -12.07
C ASP A 9 -12.74 -2.08 -12.00
N ALA A 10 -12.61 -1.05 -12.84
CA ALA A 10 -11.41 -0.20 -12.90
C ALA A 10 -11.44 1.02 -11.94
N GLY A 11 -12.54 1.20 -11.16
CA GLY A 11 -12.83 2.50 -10.53
C GLY A 11 -12.00 2.84 -9.29
N PHE A 12 -11.54 1.89 -8.49
CA PHE A 12 -11.08 2.20 -7.14
C PHE A 12 -9.77 1.51 -6.70
N GLY A 13 -9.26 0.58 -7.47
CA GLY A 13 -7.99 -0.10 -7.22
C GLY A 13 -6.83 0.47 -8.02
N ASN A 14 -5.60 0.13 -7.63
CA ASN A 14 -4.43 0.46 -8.41
C ASN A 14 -4.44 -0.29 -9.76
N ALA A 15 -4.07 0.39 -10.84
CA ALA A 15 -3.95 -0.22 -12.15
C ALA A 15 -2.89 -1.34 -12.14
N PRO A 16 -3.11 -2.44 -12.89
CA PRO A 16 -2.10 -3.48 -13.02
C PRO A 16 -0.78 -2.94 -13.55
N LEU A 17 0.32 -3.44 -13.02
CA LEU A 17 1.64 -3.10 -13.54
C LEU A 17 1.82 -3.70 -14.94
N LYS A 18 2.12 -2.84 -15.93
CA LYS A 18 2.30 -3.25 -17.33
C LYS A 18 3.69 -3.80 -17.66
N LEU A 19 4.65 -3.68 -16.73
CA LEU A 19 6.00 -4.22 -16.90
C LEU A 19 6.01 -5.73 -16.75
N SER A 20 6.71 -6.40 -17.65
CA SER A 20 6.95 -7.83 -17.51
C SER A 20 7.93 -8.10 -16.33
N ARG A 21 7.90 -9.32 -15.81
CA ARG A 21 8.84 -9.74 -14.75
C ARG A 21 10.30 -9.63 -15.20
N SER A 22 10.58 -9.83 -16.49
CA SER A 22 11.92 -9.64 -17.08
C SER A 22 12.36 -8.18 -17.07
N ASP A 23 11.44 -7.25 -17.40
CA ASP A 23 11.73 -5.81 -17.38
C ASP A 23 12.01 -5.34 -15.95
N ILE A 24 11.21 -5.77 -14.98
CA ILE A 24 11.43 -5.46 -13.56
C ILE A 24 12.78 -5.99 -13.11
N LYS A 25 13.13 -7.24 -13.45
CA LYS A 25 14.45 -7.81 -13.12
C LYS A 25 15.58 -7.01 -13.75
N ALA A 26 15.47 -6.63 -15.01
CA ALA A 26 16.47 -5.84 -15.71
C ALA A 26 16.68 -4.47 -15.03
N ASN A 27 15.59 -3.79 -14.67
CA ASN A 27 15.65 -2.51 -13.96
C ASN A 27 16.30 -2.63 -12.58
N VAL A 28 15.94 -3.65 -11.79
CA VAL A 28 16.54 -3.90 -10.47
C VAL A 28 18.04 -4.14 -10.61
N ARG A 29 18.45 -4.97 -11.56
CA ARG A 29 19.87 -5.25 -11.81
C ARG A 29 20.66 -4.01 -12.24
N ALA A 30 20.07 -3.16 -13.08
CA ALA A 30 20.69 -1.90 -13.50
C ALA A 30 20.95 -0.98 -12.30
N ILE A 31 19.97 -0.80 -11.42
CA ILE A 31 20.12 -0.01 -10.19
C ILE A 31 21.17 -0.61 -9.27
N GLN A 32 21.17 -1.93 -9.08
CA GLN A 32 22.15 -2.61 -8.24
C GLN A 32 23.58 -2.43 -8.76
N MET A 33 23.79 -2.55 -10.09
CA MET A 33 25.09 -2.32 -10.71
C MET A 33 25.55 -0.86 -10.56
N GLU A 34 24.66 0.10 -10.76
CA GLU A 34 24.95 1.53 -10.55
C GLU A 34 25.40 1.84 -9.12
N GLN A 35 24.83 1.13 -8.14
CA GLN A 35 25.18 1.26 -6.73
C GLN A 35 26.36 0.37 -6.28
N GLY A 36 27.00 -0.35 -7.19
CA GLY A 36 28.08 -1.27 -6.86
C GLY A 36 27.65 -2.52 -6.09
N LEU A 37 26.35 -2.85 -6.11
CA LEU A 37 25.81 -4.04 -5.48
C LEU A 37 25.86 -5.25 -6.41
N LYS A 38 25.93 -6.46 -5.84
CA LYS A 38 25.83 -7.70 -6.63
C LYS A 38 24.43 -7.82 -7.21
N PRO A 39 24.29 -7.90 -8.56
CA PRO A 39 22.98 -8.02 -9.18
C PRO A 39 22.28 -9.33 -8.81
N VAL A 40 20.98 -9.27 -8.55
CA VAL A 40 20.15 -10.45 -8.26
C VAL A 40 20.04 -11.38 -9.47
N ASP A 41 20.06 -12.68 -9.23
CA ASP A 41 19.85 -13.68 -10.27
C ASP A 41 18.35 -13.95 -10.51
N HIS A 42 17.52 -13.87 -9.47
CA HIS A 42 16.09 -14.10 -9.54
C HIS A 42 15.31 -13.12 -8.64
N LEU A 43 14.15 -12.67 -9.11
CA LEU A 43 13.18 -11.97 -8.24
C LEU A 43 12.44 -13.01 -7.39
N GLN A 44 12.28 -12.73 -6.10
CA GLN A 44 11.62 -13.62 -5.16
C GLN A 44 10.08 -13.57 -5.29
N GLY A 45 9.43 -14.71 -5.05
CA GLY A 45 7.98 -14.83 -5.02
C GLY A 45 7.29 -14.69 -6.39
N GLU A 46 5.97 -14.76 -6.42
CA GLU A 46 5.17 -14.61 -7.65
C GLU A 46 4.93 -13.14 -8.02
N GLY A 47 4.81 -12.27 -7.04
CA GLY A 47 4.64 -10.82 -7.22
C GLY A 47 5.95 -10.06 -7.36
N VAL A 48 5.86 -8.74 -7.29
CA VAL A 48 7.03 -7.84 -7.26
C VAL A 48 7.42 -7.59 -5.81
N ASN A 49 8.40 -8.36 -5.32
CA ASN A 49 8.96 -8.20 -3.98
C ASN A 49 10.34 -7.54 -4.09
N LEU A 50 10.46 -6.32 -3.60
CA LEU A 50 11.70 -5.55 -3.60
C LEU A 50 12.10 -5.23 -2.15
N THR A 51 13.38 -5.37 -1.84
CA THR A 51 13.96 -4.99 -0.56
C THR A 51 14.83 -3.75 -0.74
N ILE A 52 14.60 -2.75 0.11
CA ILE A 52 15.41 -1.53 0.17
C ILE A 52 16.00 -1.44 1.58
N GLU A 53 17.32 -1.48 1.66
CA GLU A 53 18.05 -1.36 2.91
C GLU A 53 18.59 0.07 3.06
N MET A 54 18.33 0.68 4.20
CA MET A 54 18.78 2.01 4.53
C MET A 54 19.13 2.06 6.03
N GLU A 55 20.21 2.75 6.39
CA GLU A 55 20.58 2.94 7.77
C GLU A 55 19.56 3.75 8.57
N THR A 56 19.61 3.63 9.89
CA THR A 56 18.74 4.41 10.78
C THR A 56 19.09 5.90 10.67
N GLY A 57 18.07 6.75 10.56
CA GLY A 57 18.26 8.20 10.45
C GLY A 57 18.52 8.71 9.03
N THR A 58 18.62 7.84 8.01
CA THR A 58 18.90 8.24 6.62
C THR A 58 17.68 8.61 5.79
N GLY A 59 16.50 8.72 6.41
CA GLY A 59 15.28 9.17 5.72
C GLY A 59 14.40 8.08 5.14
N LYS A 60 14.43 6.84 5.68
CA LYS A 60 13.55 5.74 5.23
C LYS A 60 12.09 6.16 5.06
N THR A 61 11.55 6.85 6.06
CA THR A 61 10.14 7.29 6.04
C THR A 61 9.88 8.29 4.91
N TYR A 62 10.77 9.26 4.73
CA TYR A 62 10.69 10.19 3.62
C TYR A 62 10.72 9.46 2.26
N THR A 63 11.63 8.50 2.11
CA THR A 63 11.82 7.75 0.87
C THR A 63 10.57 6.97 0.48
N TYR A 64 9.95 6.21 1.38
CA TYR A 64 8.76 5.46 1.00
C TYR A 64 7.52 6.35 0.81
N ILE A 65 7.38 7.47 1.54
CA ILE A 65 6.30 8.44 1.29
C ILE A 65 6.49 9.06 -0.10
N LYS A 66 7.70 9.52 -0.43
CA LYS A 66 8.01 10.04 -1.76
C LYS A 66 7.71 9.00 -2.85
N THR A 67 8.09 7.75 -2.63
CA THR A 67 7.82 6.64 -3.57
C THR A 67 6.32 6.51 -3.87
N MET A 68 5.43 6.65 -2.88
CA MET A 68 3.98 6.61 -3.12
C MET A 68 3.52 7.77 -4.02
N PHE A 69 4.04 8.98 -3.83
CA PHE A 69 3.74 10.11 -4.70
C PHE A 69 4.29 9.90 -6.12
N GLU A 70 5.50 9.37 -6.26
CA GLU A 70 6.07 9.05 -7.58
C GLU A 70 5.27 7.96 -8.29
N LEU A 71 4.84 6.91 -7.58
CA LEU A 71 3.98 5.86 -8.15
C LEU A 71 2.62 6.42 -8.57
N ASN A 72 2.05 7.36 -7.79
CA ASN A 72 0.83 8.06 -8.19
C ASN A 72 1.05 8.91 -9.45
N LYS A 73 2.15 9.66 -9.51
CA LYS A 73 2.49 10.54 -10.64
C LYS A 73 2.70 9.76 -11.94
N HIS A 74 3.41 8.63 -11.87
CA HIS A 74 3.83 7.87 -13.07
C HIS A 74 2.84 6.79 -13.48
N TYR A 75 2.13 6.17 -12.51
CA TYR A 75 1.27 5.02 -12.76
C TYR A 75 -0.20 5.25 -12.37
N GLY A 76 -0.51 6.40 -11.76
CA GLY A 76 -1.85 6.70 -11.28
C GLY A 76 -2.26 5.88 -10.04
N TRP A 77 -1.33 5.17 -9.40
CA TRP A 77 -1.63 4.40 -8.21
C TRP A 77 -2.05 5.31 -7.06
N SER A 78 -3.15 4.98 -6.42
CA SER A 78 -3.76 5.84 -5.41
C SER A 78 -3.95 5.18 -4.05
N LYS A 79 -3.74 3.86 -3.94
CA LYS A 79 -3.98 3.09 -2.72
C LYS A 79 -2.71 2.43 -2.24
N PHE A 80 -2.31 2.73 -1.00
CA PHE A 80 -1.08 2.22 -0.39
C PHE A 80 -1.35 1.71 1.01
N ILE A 81 -0.67 0.62 1.39
CA ILE A 81 -0.69 0.08 2.75
C ILE A 81 0.72 0.07 3.30
N ILE A 82 0.87 0.61 4.51
CA ILE A 82 2.12 0.58 5.26
C ILE A 82 1.95 -0.38 6.43
N VAL A 83 2.64 -1.51 6.36
CA VAL A 83 2.62 -2.50 7.43
C VAL A 83 3.83 -2.27 8.33
N VAL A 84 3.59 -2.04 9.61
CA VAL A 84 4.63 -1.75 10.60
C VAL A 84 4.66 -2.79 11.72
N PRO A 85 5.83 -3.06 12.34
CA PRO A 85 5.97 -4.15 13.31
C PRO A 85 5.34 -3.84 14.67
N SER A 86 5.14 -2.56 15.05
CA SER A 86 4.65 -2.20 16.37
C SER A 86 3.78 -0.96 16.36
N VAL A 87 3.02 -0.79 17.45
CA VAL A 87 2.19 0.41 17.69
C VAL A 87 3.05 1.67 17.78
N ALA A 88 4.20 1.61 18.43
CA ALA A 88 5.10 2.75 18.57
C ALA A 88 5.61 3.23 17.19
N ILE A 89 6.01 2.31 16.32
CA ILE A 89 6.42 2.64 14.94
C ILE A 89 5.24 3.17 14.14
N ARG A 90 4.05 2.63 14.31
CA ARG A 90 2.83 3.11 13.67
C ARG A 90 2.56 4.59 13.99
N GLU A 91 2.64 4.98 15.27
CA GLU A 91 2.45 6.36 15.69
C GLU A 91 3.57 7.28 15.14
N GLY A 92 4.81 6.79 15.10
CA GLY A 92 5.93 7.51 14.50
C GLY A 92 5.74 7.75 12.99
N VAL A 93 5.23 6.75 12.27
CA VAL A 93 4.88 6.87 10.84
C VAL A 93 3.76 7.89 10.65
N TYR A 94 2.70 7.81 11.45
CA TYR A 94 1.58 8.75 11.39
C TYR A 94 2.07 10.19 11.61
N LYS A 95 2.91 10.42 12.62
CA LYS A 95 3.50 11.73 12.89
C LYS A 95 4.38 12.24 11.75
N SER A 96 5.09 11.34 11.08
CA SER A 96 5.91 11.70 9.91
C SER A 96 5.03 12.18 8.74
N PHE A 97 3.88 11.58 8.51
CA PHE A 97 2.91 12.07 7.53
C PHE A 97 2.43 13.48 7.88
N GLU A 98 2.05 13.72 9.14
CA GLU A 98 1.64 15.06 9.58
C GLU A 98 2.72 16.12 9.31
N THR A 99 3.97 15.80 9.67
CA THR A 99 5.10 16.74 9.54
C THR A 99 5.45 17.02 8.08
N MET A 100 5.34 16.03 7.18
CA MET A 100 5.77 16.15 5.78
C MET A 100 4.62 16.45 4.81
N GLN A 101 3.38 16.55 5.29
CA GLN A 101 2.20 16.72 4.45
C GLN A 101 2.28 17.95 3.55
N ASP A 102 2.67 19.10 4.11
CA ASP A 102 2.74 20.35 3.33
C ASP A 102 3.93 20.35 2.37
N HIS A 103 5.05 19.73 2.75
CA HIS A 103 6.19 19.55 1.86
C HIS A 103 5.79 18.80 0.58
N PHE A 104 5.19 17.63 0.72
CA PHE A 104 4.76 16.82 -0.41
C PHE A 104 3.59 17.45 -1.19
N ALA A 105 2.67 18.14 -0.50
CA ALA A 105 1.60 18.88 -1.17
C ALA A 105 2.15 19.97 -2.09
N ASN A 106 3.19 20.67 -1.67
CA ASN A 106 3.86 21.69 -2.48
C ASN A 106 4.65 21.07 -3.65
N GLU A 107 5.35 19.95 -3.43
CA GLU A 107 6.16 19.28 -4.45
C GLU A 107 5.30 18.63 -5.54
N TYR A 108 4.18 18.01 -5.18
CA TYR A 108 3.34 17.20 -6.10
C TYR A 108 2.01 17.84 -6.48
N GLY A 109 1.64 18.98 -5.88
CA GLY A 109 0.35 19.62 -6.09
C GLY A 109 -0.85 18.81 -5.60
N LYS A 110 -0.63 17.79 -4.75
CA LYS A 110 -1.65 16.87 -4.25
C LYS A 110 -1.43 16.57 -2.77
N ARG A 111 -2.53 16.40 -2.03
CA ARG A 111 -2.50 15.92 -0.65
C ARG A 111 -2.80 14.44 -0.58
N MET A 112 -2.04 13.69 0.21
CA MET A 112 -2.33 12.31 0.54
C MET A 112 -3.23 12.26 1.78
N GLN A 113 -4.31 11.50 1.70
CA GLN A 113 -5.10 11.16 2.87
C GLN A 113 -4.46 9.94 3.55
N TYR A 114 -4.30 9.98 4.86
CA TYR A 114 -3.69 8.88 5.60
C TYR A 114 -4.44 8.63 6.91
N PHE A 115 -4.50 7.38 7.30
CA PHE A 115 -5.14 6.98 8.54
C PHE A 115 -4.52 5.72 9.12
N VAL A 116 -4.67 5.57 10.42
CA VAL A 116 -4.35 4.33 11.12
C VAL A 116 -5.54 3.39 11.01
N TYR A 117 -5.27 2.15 10.58
CA TYR A 117 -6.28 1.11 10.54
C TYR A 117 -6.90 0.90 11.93
N ASN A 118 -8.22 0.96 11.99
CA ASN A 118 -8.99 0.67 13.18
C ASN A 118 -10.29 -0.04 12.73
N SER A 119 -10.44 -1.27 13.16
CA SER A 119 -11.63 -2.10 12.86
C SER A 119 -12.97 -1.48 13.31
N LYS A 120 -12.93 -0.54 14.24
CA LYS A 120 -14.10 0.19 14.71
C LYS A 120 -14.46 1.42 13.85
N GLN A 121 -13.60 1.82 12.92
CA GLN A 121 -13.78 3.00 12.06
C GLN A 121 -13.94 2.58 10.59
N LEU A 122 -15.04 1.89 10.29
CA LEU A 122 -15.33 1.35 8.95
C LEU A 122 -15.46 2.43 7.87
N THR A 123 -15.94 3.62 8.24
CA THR A 123 -16.08 4.75 7.30
C THR A 123 -14.79 5.18 6.65
N LYS A 124 -13.64 5.10 7.35
CA LYS A 124 -12.33 5.40 6.76
C LYS A 124 -11.86 4.34 5.79
N ILE A 125 -12.20 3.08 6.06
CA ILE A 125 -11.90 1.95 5.16
C ILE A 125 -12.79 2.04 3.92
N ASP A 126 -14.05 2.44 4.09
CA ASP A 126 -14.97 2.64 2.99
C ASP A 126 -14.50 3.76 2.05
N SER A 127 -14.11 4.92 2.60
CA SER A 127 -13.50 6.01 1.81
C SER A 127 -12.23 5.56 1.10
N PHE A 128 -11.36 4.79 1.79
CA PHE A 128 -10.16 4.21 1.19
C PHE A 128 -10.50 3.32 0.00
N ALA A 129 -11.59 2.56 0.08
CA ALA A 129 -12.01 1.62 -0.94
C ALA A 129 -12.78 2.27 -2.10
N SER A 130 -13.46 3.41 -1.87
CA SER A 130 -14.50 3.93 -2.76
C SER A 130 -14.17 5.24 -3.49
N ASP A 131 -13.08 5.92 -3.14
CA ASP A 131 -12.69 7.14 -3.82
C ASP A 131 -11.38 7.01 -4.62
N ASN A 132 -11.11 7.97 -5.50
CA ASN A 132 -9.90 8.01 -6.34
C ASN A 132 -8.79 8.88 -5.76
N ASN A 133 -8.92 9.35 -4.53
CA ASN A 133 -7.89 10.14 -3.89
C ASN A 133 -6.67 9.28 -3.52
N LEU A 134 -5.55 9.96 -3.36
CA LEU A 134 -4.31 9.33 -2.91
C LEU A 134 -4.40 9.01 -1.42
N HIS A 135 -4.38 7.73 -1.07
CA HIS A 135 -4.55 7.23 0.28
C HIS A 135 -3.41 6.34 0.75
N ALA A 136 -3.05 6.47 2.02
CA ALA A 136 -2.18 5.54 2.73
C ALA A 136 -2.86 5.03 4.00
N MET A 137 -2.99 3.71 4.13
CA MET A 137 -3.45 3.05 5.35
C MET A 137 -2.26 2.52 6.13
N ILE A 138 -2.15 2.87 7.40
CA ILE A 138 -1.07 2.42 8.29
C ILE A 138 -1.63 1.33 9.20
N ILE A 139 -1.05 0.13 9.16
CA ILE A 139 -1.50 -1.03 9.92
C ILE A 139 -0.32 -1.74 10.58
N ASN A 140 -0.50 -2.26 11.78
CA ASN A 140 0.53 -3.08 12.41
C ASN A 140 0.43 -4.56 11.97
N THR A 141 1.56 -5.28 12.02
CA THR A 141 1.65 -6.69 11.61
C THR A 141 0.68 -7.59 12.37
N GLN A 142 0.40 -7.30 13.64
CA GLN A 142 -0.54 -8.12 14.43
C GLN A 142 -1.97 -8.02 13.87
N ALA A 143 -2.44 -6.81 13.54
CA ALA A 143 -3.75 -6.62 12.93
C ALA A 143 -3.79 -7.19 11.50
N PHE A 144 -2.70 -7.07 10.74
CA PHE A 144 -2.58 -7.61 9.40
C PHE A 144 -2.58 -9.15 9.39
N ASN A 145 -1.74 -9.79 10.23
CA ASN A 145 -1.65 -11.26 10.31
C ASN A 145 -2.89 -11.91 10.93
N ALA A 146 -3.54 -11.23 11.87
CA ALA A 146 -4.81 -11.72 12.42
C ALA A 146 -5.90 -11.80 11.34
N SER A 147 -5.77 -11.02 10.27
CA SER A 147 -6.68 -11.01 9.14
C SER A 147 -6.39 -12.13 8.11
N LEU A 148 -5.15 -12.65 8.05
CA LEU A 148 -4.77 -13.75 7.15
C LEU A 148 -5.12 -15.14 7.67
N ASN A 149 -5.38 -15.30 8.99
CA ASN A 149 -5.64 -16.58 9.63
C ASN A 149 -7.15 -16.83 9.84
N GLU A 150 -7.93 -16.88 8.76
CA GLU A 150 -9.38 -17.15 8.82
C GLU A 150 -9.74 -18.51 9.42
N ASP A 151 -8.84 -19.51 9.38
CA ASP A 151 -9.11 -20.90 9.74
C ASP A 151 -8.93 -21.24 11.23
N LYS A 152 -8.47 -20.30 12.07
CA LYS A 152 -8.33 -20.54 13.51
C LYS A 152 -9.45 -19.87 14.29
N ALA A 153 -10.48 -20.64 14.59
CA ALA A 153 -11.54 -20.29 15.53
C ALA A 153 -10.95 -19.81 16.86
N GLY A 154 -10.94 -18.50 17.10
CA GLY A 154 -10.44 -17.89 18.34
C GLY A 154 -9.80 -16.53 18.19
N SER A 155 -9.53 -16.06 17.00
CA SER A 155 -8.84 -14.79 16.80
C SER A 155 -9.83 -13.59 16.70
N ASN A 156 -9.38 -12.49 17.22
CA ASN A 156 -9.98 -11.16 17.36
C ASN A 156 -11.02 -10.82 16.26
N LYS A 157 -12.20 -10.39 16.67
CA LYS A 157 -13.29 -9.88 15.79
C LYS A 157 -12.81 -8.78 14.85
N ASP A 158 -11.77 -8.07 15.23
CA ASP A 158 -11.23 -6.91 14.52
C ASP A 158 -10.47 -7.27 13.23
N ALA A 159 -9.88 -8.46 13.20
CA ALA A 159 -9.15 -8.97 12.04
C ALA A 159 -10.06 -9.40 10.88
N ARG A 160 -11.25 -9.86 11.21
CA ARG A 160 -12.23 -10.35 10.21
C ARG A 160 -12.76 -9.26 9.28
N ILE A 161 -12.58 -7.99 9.63
CA ILE A 161 -13.19 -6.88 8.90
C ILE A 161 -12.54 -6.65 7.54
N ILE A 162 -11.21 -6.81 7.41
CA ILE A 162 -10.50 -6.60 6.14
C ILE A 162 -10.81 -7.73 5.13
N PHE A 163 -11.09 -8.94 5.62
CA PHE A 163 -11.29 -10.14 4.79
C PHE A 163 -12.76 -10.60 4.71
N SER A 164 -13.68 -10.02 5.50
CA SER A 164 -15.08 -10.38 5.42
C SER A 164 -15.78 -9.65 4.27
N LYS A 165 -16.53 -10.41 3.45
CA LYS A 165 -17.45 -9.85 2.48
C LYS A 165 -18.55 -9.10 3.22
N ARG A 166 -18.75 -7.81 2.91
CA ARG A 166 -19.82 -7.01 3.48
C ARG A 166 -20.69 -6.42 2.39
N GLY A 167 -21.97 -6.37 2.64
CA GLY A 167 -22.95 -5.77 1.73
C GLY A 167 -22.67 -4.29 1.44
N GLU A 168 -22.13 -3.58 2.43
CA GLU A 168 -21.69 -2.17 2.32
C GLU A 168 -20.59 -1.95 1.28
N PHE A 169 -19.78 -2.98 0.97
CA PHE A 169 -18.72 -2.95 -0.04
C PHE A 169 -19.10 -3.69 -1.34
N GLY A 170 -20.41 -3.80 -1.65
CA GLY A 170 -20.85 -4.52 -2.85
C GLY A 170 -20.45 -6.00 -2.83
N SER A 171 -20.44 -6.64 -1.65
CA SER A 171 -20.00 -8.03 -1.43
C SER A 171 -18.52 -8.31 -1.70
N ARG A 172 -17.67 -7.27 -1.79
CA ARG A 172 -16.20 -7.39 -1.88
C ARG A 172 -15.58 -7.37 -0.48
N ARG A 173 -14.39 -7.96 -0.36
CA ARG A 173 -13.56 -7.80 0.86
C ARG A 173 -12.74 -6.54 0.71
N PRO A 174 -12.50 -5.78 1.78
CA PRO A 174 -11.59 -4.62 1.72
C PRO A 174 -10.19 -4.96 1.17
N ILE A 175 -9.70 -6.19 1.40
CA ILE A 175 -8.43 -6.67 0.84
C ILE A 175 -8.46 -6.86 -0.69
N ASP A 176 -9.62 -7.15 -1.28
CA ASP A 176 -9.75 -7.36 -2.74
C ASP A 176 -9.69 -6.03 -3.51
N ILE A 177 -9.67 -4.90 -2.81
CA ILE A 177 -9.60 -3.54 -3.35
C ILE A 177 -8.15 -3.01 -3.33
N LEU A 178 -7.28 -3.71 -2.61
CA LEU A 178 -5.87 -3.41 -2.44
C LEU A 178 -5.01 -4.20 -3.43
#